data_e709f4b67f87dda8644f952886464c6b
#
_entry.id   e709f4b67f87dda8644f952886464c6b
#
_cell.length_a   1.000
_cell.length_b   1.000
_cell.length_c   1.000
_cell.angle_alpha   90.00
_cell.angle_beta   90.00
_cell.angle_gamma   90.00
#
_symmetry.space_group_name_H-M   'P 1'
#
loop_
_entity.id
_entity.type
_entity.pdbx_description
1 polymer ?
#
loop_
_entity_poly.entity_id
_entity_poly.type
_entity_poly.pdbx_seq_one_letter_code
_entity_poly.pdbx_strand_id
1 'polypeptide(L)'
;MKIRTVGLLFFGLALLAGSACAQEDMRRFKLTPLSEMTPAQRAYANAVMSGPVAATGSAAVVPGAGTIGSPFNVYLRSPALAERLRQLGEQIRFRSSLPARLNEFAILVTARHWTAQYEWYAHHRLALKAGLNPAVAEDLAQGRRPAGMQEDEAVIYDFSHELHNQHAVSDATFKAAVDKFGEQGVVDLIAVNGYYVLVSMILNVDRTPIPGGSEPPLPLLK
;
A
#
# COMPACT_ATOMS: atom_id res chain seq x y z
N MET A 1 -63.53 -49.51 -19.75
CA MET A 1 -62.12 -49.66 -19.28
C MET A 1 -61.33 -48.44 -19.76
N LYS A 2 -61.12 -47.47 -18.86
CA LYS A 2 -60.48 -46.15 -19.20
C LYS A 2 -58.99 -46.18 -18.79
N ILE A 3 -58.13 -46.10 -19.77
CA ILE A 3 -56.64 -46.01 -19.55
C ILE A 3 -56.33 -44.57 -19.33
N ARG A 4 -55.74 -44.27 -18.15
CA ARG A 4 -55.20 -42.97 -17.82
C ARG A 4 -53.70 -42.91 -18.17
N THR A 5 -53.37 -42.04 -19.09
CA THR A 5 -52.01 -41.76 -19.48
C THR A 5 -51.38 -40.76 -18.44
N VAL A 6 -50.31 -41.16 -17.76
CA VAL A 6 -49.57 -40.34 -16.87
C VAL A 6 -48.43 -39.65 -17.66
N GLY A 7 -48.51 -38.33 -17.81
CA GLY A 7 -47.47 -37.54 -18.43
C GLY A 7 -46.35 -37.26 -17.44
N LEU A 8 -45.10 -37.68 -17.75
CA LEU A 8 -43.89 -37.30 -17.04
C LEU A 8 -43.44 -35.91 -17.50
N LEU A 9 -43.49 -34.94 -16.59
CA LEU A 9 -42.85 -33.63 -16.78
C LEU A 9 -41.35 -33.75 -16.42
N PHE A 10 -40.50 -33.65 -17.43
CA PHE A 10 -39.06 -33.45 -17.22
C PHE A 10 -38.78 -31.96 -16.87
N PHE A 11 -38.44 -31.70 -15.63
CA PHE A 11 -37.89 -30.41 -15.23
C PHE A 11 -36.42 -30.38 -15.64
N GLY A 12 -36.10 -29.64 -16.70
CA GLY A 12 -34.73 -29.35 -17.10
C GLY A 12 -34.10 -28.33 -16.13
N LEU A 13 -33.16 -28.78 -15.33
CA LEU A 13 -32.32 -27.92 -14.46
C LEU A 13 -31.28 -27.21 -15.34
N ALA A 14 -31.57 -25.97 -15.72
CA ALA A 14 -30.58 -25.13 -16.41
C ALA A 14 -29.48 -24.71 -15.41
N LEU A 15 -28.32 -25.33 -15.50
CA LEU A 15 -27.09 -24.86 -14.84
C LEU A 15 -26.68 -23.51 -15.46
N LEU A 16 -27.00 -22.43 -14.76
CA LEU A 16 -26.39 -21.12 -15.01
C LEU A 16 -24.90 -21.20 -14.60
N ALA A 17 -24.04 -21.51 -15.55
CA ALA A 17 -22.60 -21.31 -15.42
C ALA A 17 -22.39 -19.82 -15.34
N GLY A 18 -22.27 -19.30 -14.12
CA GLY A 18 -21.81 -17.94 -13.87
C GLY A 18 -20.38 -17.79 -14.41
N SER A 19 -20.24 -17.13 -15.55
CA SER A 19 -18.95 -16.66 -16.04
C SER A 19 -18.39 -15.70 -14.99
N ALA A 20 -17.44 -16.15 -14.19
CA ALA A 20 -16.59 -15.27 -13.42
C ALA A 20 -15.87 -14.38 -14.44
N CYS A 21 -16.36 -13.16 -14.62
CA CYS A 21 -15.68 -12.15 -15.44
C CYS A 21 -14.32 -11.93 -14.77
N ALA A 22 -13.26 -12.46 -15.37
CA ALA A 22 -11.90 -12.15 -14.95
C ALA A 22 -11.75 -10.63 -15.06
N GLN A 23 -11.59 -9.96 -13.91
CA GLN A 23 -11.39 -8.52 -13.89
C GLN A 23 -10.12 -8.22 -14.69
N GLU A 24 -10.29 -7.43 -15.76
CA GLU A 24 -9.18 -7.08 -16.64
C GLU A 24 -8.09 -6.37 -15.83
N ASP A 25 -6.85 -6.82 -15.97
CA ASP A 25 -5.71 -6.22 -15.28
C ASP A 25 -5.42 -4.83 -15.87
N MET A 26 -5.89 -3.80 -15.21
CA MET A 26 -5.80 -2.40 -15.63
C MET A 26 -4.40 -1.79 -15.46
N ARG A 27 -3.41 -2.57 -15.00
CA ARG A 27 -2.04 -2.08 -14.84
C ARG A 27 -1.46 -1.60 -16.14
N ARG A 28 -0.72 -0.48 -16.05
CA ARG A 28 0.08 0.03 -17.18
C ARG A 28 1.39 -0.74 -17.35
N PHE A 29 1.97 -1.24 -16.26
CA PHE A 29 3.18 -2.06 -16.28
C PHE A 29 2.81 -3.52 -16.05
N LYS A 30 2.73 -4.29 -17.13
CA LYS A 30 2.43 -5.74 -17.04
C LYS A 30 3.41 -6.43 -16.10
N LEU A 31 2.93 -7.41 -15.36
CA LEU A 31 3.79 -8.24 -14.51
C LEU A 31 4.82 -8.99 -15.36
N THR A 32 6.07 -8.94 -14.94
CA THR A 32 7.16 -9.65 -15.60
C THR A 32 7.33 -11.01 -14.93
N PRO A 33 7.14 -12.12 -15.66
CA PRO A 33 7.41 -13.45 -15.14
C PRO A 33 8.87 -13.62 -14.72
N LEU A 34 9.13 -14.33 -13.63
CA LEU A 34 10.51 -14.62 -13.18
C LEU A 34 11.35 -15.31 -14.27
N SER A 35 10.71 -16.15 -15.10
CA SER A 35 11.37 -16.83 -16.24
C SER A 35 11.86 -15.89 -17.33
N GLU A 36 11.22 -14.71 -17.48
CA GLU A 36 11.53 -13.72 -18.52
C GLU A 36 12.43 -12.59 -18.03
N MET A 37 12.78 -12.57 -16.73
CA MET A 37 13.64 -11.54 -16.17
C MET A 37 15.08 -11.67 -16.63
N THR A 38 15.70 -10.53 -16.94
CA THR A 38 17.14 -10.43 -17.10
C THR A 38 17.87 -10.80 -15.81
N PRO A 39 19.18 -11.11 -15.84
CA PRO A 39 19.92 -11.40 -14.61
C PRO A 39 19.82 -10.31 -13.54
N ALA A 40 19.89 -9.03 -13.93
CA ALA A 40 19.77 -7.90 -13.00
C ALA A 40 18.37 -7.78 -12.37
N GLN A 41 17.33 -7.97 -13.18
CA GLN A 41 15.93 -7.97 -12.69
C GLN A 41 15.69 -9.14 -11.73
N ARG A 42 16.22 -10.32 -12.06
CA ARG A 42 16.10 -11.51 -11.21
C ARG A 42 16.83 -11.35 -9.88
N ALA A 43 18.04 -10.77 -9.90
CA ALA A 43 18.79 -10.48 -8.67
C ALA A 43 17.98 -9.55 -7.75
N TYR A 44 17.40 -8.48 -8.30
CA TYR A 44 16.51 -7.57 -7.57
C TYR A 44 15.26 -8.29 -7.04
N ALA A 45 14.55 -9.05 -7.88
CA ALA A 45 13.35 -9.77 -7.48
C ALA A 45 13.64 -10.76 -6.34
N ASN A 46 14.75 -11.49 -6.42
CA ASN A 46 15.19 -12.41 -5.36
C ASN A 46 15.46 -11.65 -4.04
N ALA A 47 16.12 -10.49 -4.11
CA ALA A 47 16.38 -9.66 -2.93
C ALA A 47 15.08 -9.17 -2.27
N VAL A 48 14.07 -8.79 -3.07
CA VAL A 48 12.73 -8.43 -2.55
C VAL A 48 12.04 -9.63 -1.91
N MET A 49 12.05 -10.79 -2.58
CA MET A 49 11.38 -12.01 -2.10
C MET A 49 12.01 -12.62 -0.84
N SER A 50 13.30 -12.40 -0.62
CA SER A 50 14.02 -12.87 0.57
C SER A 50 14.22 -11.79 1.64
N GLY A 51 13.84 -10.56 1.34
CA GLY A 51 14.03 -9.41 2.22
C GLY A 51 12.91 -9.21 3.25
N PRO A 52 13.04 -8.20 4.11
CA PRO A 52 12.10 -7.94 5.20
C PRO A 52 10.68 -7.61 4.71
N VAL A 53 10.50 -7.10 3.49
CA VAL A 53 9.18 -6.86 2.91
C VAL A 53 8.36 -8.15 2.79
N ALA A 54 8.98 -9.25 2.37
CA ALA A 54 8.30 -10.56 2.29
C ALA A 54 7.77 -11.01 3.66
N ALA A 55 8.53 -10.78 4.72
CA ALA A 55 8.14 -11.13 6.08
C ALA A 55 6.92 -10.35 6.62
N THR A 56 6.54 -9.22 5.96
CA THR A 56 5.33 -8.47 6.35
C THR A 56 4.03 -9.11 5.84
N GLY A 57 4.10 -10.18 5.03
CA GLY A 57 2.95 -10.73 4.32
C GLY A 57 2.43 -9.79 3.22
N SER A 58 3.35 -9.10 2.53
CA SER A 58 3.00 -8.18 1.45
C SER A 58 2.32 -8.92 0.29
N ALA A 59 1.18 -8.40 -0.17
CA ALA A 59 0.50 -8.92 -1.35
C ALA A 59 1.32 -8.76 -2.65
N ALA A 60 2.36 -7.92 -2.63
CA ALA A 60 3.31 -7.79 -3.74
C ALA A 60 4.36 -8.93 -3.79
N VAL A 61 4.44 -9.75 -2.73
CA VAL A 61 5.42 -10.83 -2.62
C VAL A 61 4.71 -12.11 -2.18
N VAL A 62 4.07 -12.77 -3.14
CA VAL A 62 3.34 -14.03 -2.90
C VAL A 62 4.24 -15.20 -3.29
N PRO A 63 4.57 -16.11 -2.35
CA PRO A 63 5.35 -17.30 -2.66
C PRO A 63 4.70 -18.12 -3.78
N GLY A 64 5.49 -18.54 -4.77
CA GLY A 64 5.02 -19.36 -5.88
C GLY A 64 4.24 -18.62 -6.97
N ALA A 65 4.00 -17.30 -6.85
CA ALA A 65 3.28 -16.54 -7.87
C ALA A 65 4.01 -16.40 -9.22
N GLY A 66 5.29 -16.77 -9.28
CA GLY A 66 6.09 -16.69 -10.51
C GLY A 66 6.42 -15.26 -10.95
N THR A 67 6.12 -14.25 -10.14
CA THR A 67 6.38 -12.83 -10.37
C THR A 67 6.39 -12.06 -9.05
N ILE A 68 6.79 -10.78 -9.09
CA ILE A 68 6.61 -9.84 -7.98
C ILE A 68 5.61 -8.75 -8.39
N GLY A 69 4.81 -8.28 -7.42
CA GLY A 69 3.81 -7.23 -7.64
C GLY A 69 4.38 -5.81 -7.53
N SER A 70 3.53 -4.81 -7.80
CA SER A 70 3.88 -3.40 -7.64
C SER A 70 4.03 -3.01 -6.16
N PRO A 71 4.89 -2.05 -5.84
CA PRO A 71 5.69 -1.22 -6.74
C PRO A 71 6.92 -1.92 -7.34
N PHE A 72 7.33 -3.08 -6.80
CA PHE A 72 8.58 -3.76 -7.15
C PHE A 72 8.60 -4.19 -8.62
N ASN A 73 7.47 -4.66 -9.16
CA ASN A 73 7.37 -4.97 -10.59
C ASN A 73 7.65 -3.76 -11.48
N VAL A 74 7.18 -2.56 -11.10
CA VAL A 74 7.44 -1.33 -11.85
C VAL A 74 8.93 -1.00 -11.86
N TYR A 75 9.59 -1.15 -10.71
CA TYR A 75 11.03 -0.91 -10.55
C TYR A 75 11.91 -1.81 -11.43
N LEU A 76 11.44 -2.99 -11.85
CA LEU A 76 12.18 -3.88 -12.76
C LEU A 76 12.57 -3.20 -14.08
N ARG A 77 11.89 -2.12 -14.48
CA ARG A 77 12.21 -1.34 -15.71
C ARG A 77 13.48 -0.50 -15.54
N SER A 78 13.95 -0.30 -14.32
CA SER A 78 15.18 0.42 -14.00
C SER A 78 15.95 -0.30 -12.88
N PRO A 79 16.60 -1.45 -13.15
CA PRO A 79 17.17 -2.29 -12.10
C PRO A 79 18.21 -1.59 -11.21
N ALA A 80 19.00 -0.68 -11.78
CA ALA A 80 19.98 0.09 -11.00
C ALA A 80 19.32 1.07 -10.01
N LEU A 81 18.20 1.69 -10.38
CA LEU A 81 17.38 2.51 -9.50
C LEU A 81 16.64 1.64 -8.49
N ALA A 82 16.09 0.52 -8.96
CA ALA A 82 15.34 -0.43 -8.14
C ALA A 82 16.09 -0.88 -6.89
N GLU A 83 17.37 -1.25 -7.05
CA GLU A 83 18.19 -1.69 -5.92
C GLU A 83 18.42 -0.57 -4.90
N ARG A 84 18.65 0.66 -5.34
CA ARG A 84 18.80 1.81 -4.43
C ARG A 84 17.51 2.14 -3.69
N LEU A 85 16.38 2.07 -4.38
CA LEU A 85 15.05 2.27 -3.78
C LEU A 85 14.71 1.17 -2.78
N ARG A 86 15.08 -0.09 -3.07
CA ARG A 86 14.91 -1.20 -2.13
C ARG A 86 15.69 -0.96 -0.84
N GLN A 87 16.98 -0.62 -0.95
CA GLN A 87 17.83 -0.35 0.21
C GLN A 87 17.32 0.84 1.03
N LEU A 88 16.92 1.93 0.36
CA LEU A 88 16.32 3.09 1.01
C LEU A 88 15.01 2.73 1.71
N GLY A 89 14.11 2.01 1.02
CA GLY A 89 12.85 1.57 1.58
C GLY A 89 13.02 0.64 2.79
N GLU A 90 14.01 -0.25 2.76
CA GLU A 90 14.33 -1.10 3.90
C GLU A 90 14.87 -0.30 5.09
N GLN A 91 15.72 0.70 4.83
CA GLN A 91 16.20 1.60 5.88
C GLN A 91 15.06 2.36 6.53
N ILE A 92 14.21 3.02 5.73
CA ILE A 92 13.08 3.83 6.19
C ILE A 92 12.04 3.00 6.96
N ARG A 93 11.72 1.80 6.49
CA ARG A 93 10.65 0.99 7.07
C ARG A 93 11.07 0.19 8.30
N PHE A 94 12.29 -0.35 8.30
CA PHE A 94 12.69 -1.38 9.25
C PHE A 94 13.86 -0.96 10.15
N ARG A 95 14.47 0.19 9.88
CA ARG A 95 15.64 0.70 10.61
C ARG A 95 15.51 2.18 10.97
N SER A 96 14.33 2.76 10.80
CA SER A 96 14.02 4.14 11.24
C SER A 96 14.15 4.26 12.76
N SER A 97 14.50 5.44 13.24
CA SER A 97 14.43 5.78 14.67
C SER A 97 13.00 5.99 15.17
N LEU A 98 12.05 6.17 14.25
CA LEU A 98 10.63 6.29 14.59
C LEU A 98 10.04 4.92 14.97
N PRO A 99 9.23 4.83 16.03
CA PRO A 99 8.47 3.62 16.34
C PRO A 99 7.62 3.15 15.16
N ALA A 100 7.48 1.84 14.98
CA ALA A 100 6.75 1.26 13.83
C ALA A 100 5.34 1.85 13.66
N ARG A 101 4.59 2.09 14.74
CA ARG A 101 3.26 2.70 14.73
C ARG A 101 3.29 4.08 14.08
N LEU A 102 4.25 4.92 14.46
CA LEU A 102 4.39 6.29 13.96
C LEU A 102 4.89 6.32 12.52
N ASN A 103 5.81 5.40 12.18
CA ASN A 103 6.31 5.24 10.82
C ASN A 103 5.17 4.84 9.86
N GLU A 104 4.37 3.82 10.21
CA GLU A 104 3.21 3.40 9.43
C GLU A 104 2.13 4.51 9.37
N PHE A 105 1.95 5.29 10.44
CA PHE A 105 1.01 6.41 10.43
C PHE A 105 1.44 7.52 9.45
N ALA A 106 2.72 7.90 9.42
CA ALA A 106 3.26 8.84 8.43
C ALA A 106 3.05 8.36 6.98
N ILE A 107 3.22 7.03 6.76
CA ILE A 107 2.91 6.41 5.46
C ILE A 107 1.43 6.58 5.10
N LEU A 108 0.51 6.35 6.05
CA LEU A 108 -0.92 6.53 5.81
C LEU A 108 -1.30 7.99 5.53
N VAL A 109 -0.69 8.97 6.22
CA VAL A 109 -0.90 10.40 5.93
C VAL A 109 -0.50 10.71 4.50
N THR A 110 0.67 10.22 4.07
CA THR A 110 1.16 10.38 2.68
C THR A 110 0.23 9.68 1.67
N ALA A 111 -0.15 8.43 1.94
CA ALA A 111 -1.06 7.67 1.07
C ALA A 111 -2.42 8.36 0.92
N ARG A 112 -2.96 8.96 2.00
CA ARG A 112 -4.20 9.73 1.95
C ARG A 112 -4.05 10.97 1.10
N HIS A 113 -2.97 11.75 1.30
CA HIS A 113 -2.68 12.95 0.51
C HIS A 113 -2.65 12.66 -1.00
N TRP A 114 -2.02 11.55 -1.39
CA TRP A 114 -1.95 11.08 -2.79
C TRP A 114 -3.16 10.28 -3.26
N THR A 115 -4.12 10.00 -2.40
CA THR A 115 -5.24 9.06 -2.65
C THR A 115 -4.74 7.75 -3.26
N ALA A 116 -3.60 7.26 -2.72
CA ALA A 116 -2.92 6.06 -3.20
C ALA A 116 -3.59 4.80 -2.61
N GLN A 117 -4.58 4.28 -3.33
CA GLN A 117 -5.47 3.21 -2.87
C GLN A 117 -4.72 1.94 -2.45
N TYR A 118 -3.79 1.48 -3.29
CA TYR A 118 -3.00 0.28 -2.98
C TYR A 118 -2.04 0.51 -1.81
N GLU A 119 -1.44 1.69 -1.71
CA GLU A 119 -0.55 2.04 -0.60
C GLU A 119 -1.31 2.04 0.73
N TRP A 120 -2.48 2.66 0.75
CA TRP A 120 -3.36 2.61 1.90
C TRP A 120 -3.73 1.17 2.28
N TYR A 121 -4.18 0.37 1.31
CA TYR A 121 -4.51 -1.04 1.52
C TYR A 121 -3.36 -1.82 2.15
N ALA A 122 -2.15 -1.63 1.66
CA ALA A 122 -0.97 -2.36 2.13
C ALA A 122 -0.57 -1.95 3.55
N HIS A 123 -0.59 -0.64 3.86
CA HIS A 123 -0.06 -0.09 5.10
C HIS A 123 -1.10 0.06 6.21
N HIS A 124 -2.39 0.19 5.91
CA HIS A 124 -3.46 0.28 6.91
C HIS A 124 -3.42 -0.91 7.90
N ARG A 125 -3.37 -2.14 7.40
CA ARG A 125 -3.28 -3.33 8.25
C ARG A 125 -2.00 -3.38 9.09
N LEU A 126 -0.89 -2.84 8.58
CA LEU A 126 0.38 -2.78 9.30
C LEU A 126 0.35 -1.73 10.40
N ALA A 127 -0.24 -0.57 10.13
CA ALA A 127 -0.46 0.48 11.13
C ALA A 127 -1.33 -0.02 12.30
N LEU A 128 -2.45 -0.70 12.00
CA LEU A 128 -3.30 -1.31 13.03
C LEU A 128 -2.56 -2.38 13.83
N LYS A 129 -1.78 -3.24 13.15
CA LYS A 129 -0.95 -4.25 13.81
C LYS A 129 0.13 -3.62 14.70
N ALA A 130 0.66 -2.45 14.33
CA ALA A 130 1.62 -1.68 15.11
C ALA A 130 0.98 -0.89 16.27
N GLY A 131 -0.34 -0.91 16.41
CA GLY A 131 -1.07 -0.31 17.51
C GLY A 131 -1.70 1.05 17.22
N LEU A 132 -1.82 1.46 15.95
CA LEU A 132 -2.60 2.64 15.59
C LEU A 132 -4.09 2.40 15.92
N ASN A 133 -4.73 3.39 16.55
CA ASN A 133 -6.16 3.30 16.83
C ASN A 133 -6.97 3.27 15.52
N PRO A 134 -7.86 2.28 15.32
CA PRO A 134 -8.70 2.21 14.12
C PRO A 134 -9.51 3.49 13.84
N ALA A 135 -10.00 4.19 14.87
CA ALA A 135 -10.74 5.43 14.72
C ALA A 135 -9.85 6.56 14.14
N VAL A 136 -8.56 6.60 14.51
CA VAL A 136 -7.60 7.55 13.94
C VAL A 136 -7.38 7.27 12.45
N ALA A 137 -7.24 6.00 12.06
CA ALA A 137 -7.11 5.61 10.68
C ALA A 137 -8.38 5.93 9.86
N GLU A 138 -9.56 5.70 10.43
CA GLU A 138 -10.85 6.00 9.77
C GLU A 138 -11.01 7.50 9.52
N ASP A 139 -10.76 8.36 10.52
CA ASP A 139 -10.81 9.80 10.33
C ASP A 139 -9.84 10.27 9.22
N LEU A 140 -8.64 9.73 9.24
CA LEU A 140 -7.63 10.03 8.21
C LEU A 140 -8.11 9.58 6.82
N ALA A 141 -8.71 8.39 6.69
CA ALA A 141 -9.26 7.89 5.43
C ALA A 141 -10.29 8.86 4.84
N GLN A 142 -11.11 9.49 5.70
CA GLN A 142 -12.12 10.48 5.31
C GLN A 142 -11.52 11.88 5.04
N GLY A 143 -10.22 12.05 5.11
CA GLY A 143 -9.55 13.34 4.92
C GLY A 143 -9.74 14.33 6.06
N ARG A 144 -10.17 13.86 7.23
CA ARG A 144 -10.30 14.68 8.44
C ARG A 144 -9.02 14.63 9.26
N ARG A 145 -8.74 15.70 10.00
CA ARG A 145 -7.75 15.63 11.08
C ARG A 145 -8.26 14.63 12.11
N PRO A 146 -7.52 13.53 12.38
CA PRO A 146 -8.03 12.49 13.26
C PRO A 146 -8.28 13.01 14.69
N ALA A 147 -9.42 12.62 15.26
CA ALA A 147 -9.67 12.79 16.68
C ALA A 147 -9.03 11.64 17.48
N GLY A 148 -8.65 11.87 18.72
CA GLY A 148 -8.12 10.83 19.60
C GLY A 148 -6.71 10.35 19.27
N MET A 149 -5.94 11.10 18.47
CA MET A 149 -4.50 10.87 18.30
C MET A 149 -3.77 10.98 19.64
N GLN A 150 -2.78 10.12 19.86
CA GLN A 150 -1.79 10.32 20.93
C GLN A 150 -0.93 11.56 20.62
N GLU A 151 -0.23 12.11 21.60
CA GLU A 151 0.59 13.31 21.41
C GLU A 151 1.65 13.12 20.30
N ASP A 152 2.30 11.97 20.27
CA ASP A 152 3.30 11.64 19.26
C ASP A 152 2.70 11.46 17.85
N GLU A 153 1.47 10.90 17.77
CA GLU A 153 0.72 10.82 16.50
C GLU A 153 0.32 12.21 16.00
N ALA A 154 -0.09 13.12 16.89
CA ALA A 154 -0.42 14.48 16.51
C ALA A 154 0.79 15.20 15.90
N VAL A 155 1.99 15.03 16.48
CA VAL A 155 3.24 15.60 15.93
C VAL A 155 3.54 15.03 14.53
N ILE A 156 3.40 13.71 14.33
CA ILE A 156 3.57 13.09 13.00
C ILE A 156 2.56 13.64 11.99
N TYR A 157 1.29 13.72 12.39
CA TYR A 157 0.23 14.21 11.52
C TYR A 157 0.47 15.67 11.11
N ASP A 158 0.68 16.54 12.09
CA ASP A 158 0.83 17.98 11.84
C ASP A 158 2.06 18.26 10.97
N PHE A 159 3.19 17.60 11.24
CA PHE A 159 4.39 17.69 10.42
C PHE A 159 4.15 17.23 8.97
N SER A 160 3.62 16.03 8.80
CA SER A 160 3.40 15.46 7.47
C SER A 160 2.33 16.25 6.70
N HIS A 161 1.26 16.69 7.37
CA HIS A 161 0.20 17.48 6.77
C HIS A 161 0.68 18.85 6.30
N GLU A 162 1.45 19.59 7.11
CA GLU A 162 2.05 20.86 6.70
C GLU A 162 3.01 20.63 5.52
N LEU A 163 3.90 19.64 5.62
CA LEU A 163 4.88 19.35 4.58
C LEU A 163 4.21 19.06 3.23
N HIS A 164 3.15 18.26 3.21
CA HIS A 164 2.47 17.90 1.97
C HIS A 164 1.62 19.04 1.39
N ASN A 165 1.02 19.89 2.22
CA ASN A 165 0.10 20.91 1.74
C ASN A 165 0.75 22.29 1.55
N GLN A 166 1.80 22.60 2.32
CA GLN A 166 2.49 23.90 2.29
C GLN A 166 3.90 23.80 1.68
N HIS A 167 4.41 22.57 1.45
CA HIS A 167 5.77 22.28 0.98
C HIS A 167 6.88 22.76 1.93
N ALA A 168 6.51 23.03 3.16
CA ALA A 168 7.36 23.46 4.28
C ALA A 168 6.67 23.08 5.59
N VAL A 169 7.38 23.22 6.70
CA VAL A 169 6.81 23.14 8.04
C VAL A 169 7.08 24.43 8.80
N SER A 170 6.16 24.85 9.67
CA SER A 170 6.35 26.01 10.54
C SER A 170 7.41 25.74 11.61
N ASP A 171 8.02 26.81 12.16
CA ASP A 171 9.00 26.67 13.25
C ASP A 171 8.40 25.96 14.47
N ALA A 172 7.12 26.19 14.75
CA ALA A 172 6.42 25.54 15.86
C ALA A 172 6.29 24.03 15.64
N THR A 173 5.89 23.60 14.43
CA THR A 173 5.77 22.20 14.05
C THR A 173 7.15 21.51 14.00
N PHE A 174 8.16 22.19 13.45
CA PHE A 174 9.53 21.70 13.47
C PHE A 174 10.04 21.49 14.90
N LYS A 175 9.86 22.51 15.76
CA LYS A 175 10.27 22.41 17.17
C LYS A 175 9.58 21.26 17.88
N ALA A 176 8.27 21.07 17.71
CA ALA A 176 7.54 19.98 18.33
C ALA A 176 8.08 18.61 17.87
N ALA A 177 8.43 18.47 16.60
CA ALA A 177 9.00 17.24 16.06
C ALA A 177 10.41 16.98 16.63
N VAL A 178 11.26 18.00 16.74
CA VAL A 178 12.60 17.88 17.34
C VAL A 178 12.50 17.54 18.82
N ASP A 179 11.63 18.22 19.58
CA ASP A 179 11.43 17.95 21.01
C ASP A 179 10.95 16.50 21.26
N LYS A 180 10.16 15.94 20.35
CA LYS A 180 9.58 14.61 20.50
C LYS A 180 10.49 13.49 19.99
N PHE A 181 11.17 13.69 18.86
CA PHE A 181 11.88 12.63 18.12
C PHE A 181 13.38 12.91 17.95
N GLY A 182 13.87 14.08 18.33
CA GLY A 182 15.22 14.55 18.02
C GLY A 182 15.42 14.87 16.54
N GLU A 183 16.56 15.42 16.18
CA GLU A 183 16.89 15.78 14.79
C GLU A 183 16.93 14.56 13.87
N GLN A 184 17.42 13.41 14.37
CA GLN A 184 17.42 12.16 13.60
C GLN A 184 15.98 11.72 13.25
N GLY A 185 15.06 11.78 14.23
CA GLY A 185 13.67 11.42 13.99
C GLY A 185 12.98 12.34 12.98
N VAL A 186 13.33 13.64 12.99
CA VAL A 186 12.84 14.58 11.98
C VAL A 186 13.35 14.23 10.58
N VAL A 187 14.64 13.89 10.44
CA VAL A 187 15.22 13.46 9.16
C VAL A 187 14.56 12.17 8.68
N ASP A 188 14.36 11.19 9.57
CA ASP A 188 13.66 9.94 9.24
C ASP A 188 12.20 10.20 8.81
N LEU A 189 11.51 11.14 9.48
CA LEU A 189 10.14 11.52 9.11
C LEU A 189 10.08 12.19 7.74
N ILE A 190 11.02 13.08 7.41
CA ILE A 190 11.14 13.65 6.06
C ILE A 190 11.38 12.55 5.03
N ALA A 191 12.27 11.60 5.33
CA ALA A 191 12.60 10.49 4.43
C ALA A 191 11.40 9.58 4.19
N VAL A 192 10.61 9.26 5.24
CA VAL A 192 9.36 8.50 5.10
C VAL A 192 8.39 9.21 4.17
N ASN A 193 8.09 10.49 4.42
CA ASN A 193 7.16 11.26 3.58
C ASN A 193 7.64 11.29 2.12
N GLY A 194 8.91 11.65 1.86
CA GLY A 194 9.44 11.74 0.50
C GLY A 194 9.47 10.41 -0.25
N TYR A 195 9.88 9.33 0.41
CA TYR A 195 9.90 8.00 -0.19
C TYR A 195 8.49 7.51 -0.54
N TYR A 196 7.52 7.72 0.34
CA TYR A 196 6.17 7.26 0.11
C TYR A 196 5.35 8.15 -0.84
N VAL A 197 5.76 9.40 -1.06
CA VAL A 197 5.33 10.19 -2.23
C VAL A 197 5.74 9.49 -3.52
N LEU A 198 7.02 9.07 -3.65
CA LEU A 198 7.51 8.33 -4.82
C LEU A 198 6.73 7.03 -5.02
N VAL A 199 6.53 6.24 -3.95
CA VAL A 199 5.78 4.98 -4.04
C VAL A 199 4.33 5.22 -4.46
N SER A 200 3.66 6.22 -3.88
CA SER A 200 2.28 6.59 -4.23
C SER A 200 2.16 7.01 -5.70
N MET A 201 3.10 7.82 -6.20
CA MET A 201 3.16 8.19 -7.62
C MET A 201 3.27 6.96 -8.53
N ILE A 202 4.15 6.01 -8.19
CA ILE A 202 4.37 4.78 -8.97
C ILE A 202 3.10 3.92 -9.00
N LEU A 203 2.47 3.71 -7.86
CA LEU A 203 1.26 2.90 -7.75
C LEU A 203 0.08 3.52 -8.50
N ASN A 204 -0.07 4.85 -8.40
CA ASN A 204 -1.12 5.60 -9.11
C ASN A 204 -0.88 5.62 -10.62
N VAL A 205 0.38 5.82 -11.06
CA VAL A 205 0.74 5.75 -12.50
C VAL A 205 0.54 4.35 -13.03
N ASP A 206 0.92 3.31 -12.30
CA ASP A 206 0.73 1.91 -12.67
C ASP A 206 -0.76 1.51 -12.70
N ARG A 207 -1.63 2.22 -11.97
CA ARG A 207 -3.00 1.80 -11.69
C ARG A 207 -3.03 0.46 -10.99
N THR A 208 -2.15 0.28 -10.01
CA THR A 208 -2.03 -0.99 -9.29
C THR A 208 -3.36 -1.36 -8.64
N PRO A 209 -3.97 -2.51 -8.99
CA PRO A 209 -5.25 -2.91 -8.44
C PRO A 209 -5.11 -3.40 -7.01
N ILE A 210 -6.16 -3.20 -6.22
CA ILE A 210 -6.25 -3.79 -4.89
C ILE A 210 -6.49 -5.30 -5.03
N PRO A 211 -5.75 -6.14 -4.29
CA PRO A 211 -5.93 -7.58 -4.34
C PRO A 211 -7.36 -8.02 -4.03
N GLY A 212 -7.83 -9.02 -4.74
CA GLY A 212 -9.18 -9.59 -4.54
C GLY A 212 -10.32 -8.74 -5.10
N GLY A 213 -10.02 -7.68 -5.87
CA GLY A 213 -11.06 -6.84 -6.47
C GLY A 213 -11.89 -6.05 -5.45
N SER A 214 -11.33 -5.81 -4.27
CA SER A 214 -11.98 -5.03 -3.21
C SER A 214 -12.24 -3.59 -3.67
N GLU A 215 -13.29 -2.98 -3.14
CA GLU A 215 -13.57 -1.56 -3.34
C GLU A 215 -12.40 -0.68 -2.86
N PRO A 216 -12.17 0.45 -3.54
CA PRO A 216 -11.14 1.40 -3.12
C PRO A 216 -11.37 1.89 -1.69
N PRO A 217 -10.37 1.73 -0.78
CA PRO A 217 -10.56 2.04 0.64
C PRO A 217 -10.62 3.55 0.95
N LEU A 218 -10.13 4.38 0.03
CA LEU A 218 -10.11 5.83 0.22
C LEU A 218 -11.18 6.50 -0.63
N PRO A 219 -12.10 7.28 -0.04
CA PRO A 219 -13.00 8.12 -0.82
C PRO A 219 -12.22 9.20 -1.57
N LEU A 220 -12.73 9.62 -2.74
CA LEU A 220 -12.20 10.79 -3.41
C LEU A 220 -12.52 12.03 -2.57
N LEU A 221 -11.52 12.83 -2.25
CA LEU A 221 -11.73 14.13 -1.61
C LEU A 221 -12.29 15.11 -2.65
N LYS A 222 -13.30 15.84 -2.26
CA LYS A 222 -13.93 16.88 -3.08
C LYS A 222 -13.12 18.17 -3.05
#